data_8ff2fa13c4bc902cdf83ae4eec1dda33
#
_entry.id   8ff2fa13c4bc902cdf83ae4eec1dda33
#
_cell.length_a   1.000
_cell.length_b   1.000
_cell.length_c   1.000
_cell.angle_alpha   90.00
_cell.angle_beta   90.00
_cell.angle_gamma   90.00
#
_symmetry.space_group_name_H-M   'P 1'
#
loop_
_entity.id
_entity.type
_entity.pdbx_description
1 polymer ?
#
loop_
_entity_poly.entity_id
_entity_poly.type
_entity_poly.pdbx_seq_one_letter_code
_entity_poly.pdbx_strand_id
1 'polypeptide(L)'
;KSNPQRKVANIQFHFFPSFVINHGLEDPDSHGYQLHASPNHPKSRGEITLNSSDPYDYPKILFNYLKEEEDLKQTRECIHVARKILSQPALAEHAGDEVGPGFDAQSDDELNEYIRSKADTAYHPCGTCKMGVDDMAVVDQDLKVNGIGNLRVIDASVIPEIPSANLNAPTPVSYTHLRAHETYPH
;
A
#
# COMPACT_ATOMS: atom_id res chain seq x y z
N LYS A 1 4.12 -15.35 -0.40
CA LYS A 1 5.50 -15.03 -0.82
C LYS A 1 5.67 -15.36 -2.29
N SER A 2 6.21 -14.47 -3.09
CA SER A 2 6.50 -14.75 -4.50
C SER A 2 7.59 -15.84 -4.66
N ASN A 3 8.50 -15.91 -3.70
CA ASN A 3 9.54 -16.92 -3.62
C ASN A 3 9.50 -17.61 -2.24
N PRO A 4 9.44 -18.97 -2.16
CA PRO A 4 9.43 -19.72 -0.90
C PRO A 4 10.64 -19.43 0.01
N GLN A 5 11.80 -19.06 -0.57
CA GLN A 5 13.02 -18.76 0.18
C GLN A 5 12.98 -17.41 0.92
N ARG A 6 12.05 -16.52 0.61
CA ARG A 6 11.91 -15.26 1.33
C ARG A 6 11.50 -15.50 2.80
N LYS A 7 12.17 -14.85 3.73
CA LYS A 7 11.86 -14.98 5.17
C LYS A 7 10.52 -14.34 5.53
N VAL A 8 10.18 -13.20 4.92
CA VAL A 8 8.94 -12.45 5.15
C VAL A 8 8.05 -12.44 3.92
N ALA A 9 6.75 -12.20 4.11
CA ALA A 9 5.80 -12.03 3.01
C ALA A 9 6.11 -10.72 2.28
N ASN A 10 6.13 -10.78 0.95
CA ASN A 10 6.39 -9.63 0.08
C ASN A 10 5.21 -9.27 -0.81
N ILE A 11 4.15 -10.07 -0.77
CA ILE A 11 2.90 -9.83 -1.49
C ILE A 11 1.75 -10.03 -0.53
N GLN A 12 0.79 -9.13 -0.58
CA GLN A 12 -0.50 -9.24 0.08
C GLN A 12 -1.60 -9.42 -0.98
N PHE A 13 -2.58 -10.26 -0.67
CA PHE A 13 -3.76 -10.49 -1.51
C PHE A 13 -5.03 -10.18 -0.73
N HIS A 14 -5.98 -9.55 -1.42
CA HIS A 14 -7.35 -9.36 -0.94
C HIS A 14 -8.30 -10.00 -1.94
N PHE A 15 -8.99 -11.05 -1.53
CA PHE A 15 -10.00 -11.70 -2.35
C PHE A 15 -11.37 -11.05 -2.15
N PHE A 16 -12.00 -10.66 -3.24
CA PHE A 16 -13.35 -10.12 -3.27
C PHE A 16 -14.25 -11.07 -4.07
N PRO A 17 -15.28 -11.66 -3.45
CA PRO A 17 -16.26 -12.51 -4.15
C PRO A 17 -17.27 -11.66 -4.95
N SER A 18 -16.81 -10.57 -5.52
CA SER A 18 -17.57 -9.63 -6.33
C SER A 18 -16.67 -8.98 -7.35
N PHE A 19 -17.25 -8.51 -8.44
CA PHE A 19 -16.55 -7.72 -9.45
C PHE A 19 -16.80 -6.22 -9.17
N VAL A 20 -15.74 -5.48 -8.87
CA VAL A 20 -15.79 -4.05 -8.56
C VAL A 20 -15.04 -3.28 -9.63
N ILE A 21 -15.70 -2.32 -10.25
CA ILE A 21 -15.13 -1.44 -11.28
C ILE A 21 -15.07 -0.02 -10.74
N ASN A 22 -13.98 0.69 -11.02
CA ASN A 22 -13.82 2.11 -10.68
C ASN A 22 -14.26 2.44 -9.24
N HIS A 23 -13.70 1.70 -8.25
CA HIS A 23 -14.00 1.87 -6.82
C HIS A 23 -15.50 1.66 -6.43
N GLY A 24 -16.25 0.95 -7.26
CA GLY A 24 -17.68 0.74 -7.07
C GLY A 24 -18.55 1.90 -7.57
N LEU A 25 -18.00 2.79 -8.37
CA LEU A 25 -18.73 3.88 -9.02
C LEU A 25 -19.41 3.43 -10.32
N GLU A 26 -19.05 2.25 -10.81
CA GLU A 26 -19.62 1.65 -12.01
C GLU A 26 -20.15 0.25 -11.66
N ASP A 27 -21.36 -0.05 -12.10
CA ASP A 27 -21.94 -1.39 -11.96
C ASP A 27 -21.34 -2.31 -13.03
N PRO A 28 -20.83 -3.48 -12.65
CA PRO A 28 -20.36 -4.45 -13.63
C PRO A 28 -21.54 -5.10 -14.38
N ASP A 29 -21.37 -5.31 -15.69
CA ASP A 29 -22.37 -6.00 -16.54
C ASP A 29 -22.47 -7.51 -16.28
N SER A 30 -21.60 -8.06 -15.44
CA SER A 30 -21.49 -9.49 -15.19
C SER A 30 -21.10 -9.83 -13.75
N HIS A 31 -21.39 -11.07 -13.34
CA HIS A 31 -20.84 -11.60 -12.11
C HIS A 31 -19.35 -11.93 -12.26
N GLY A 32 -18.61 -11.78 -11.15
CA GLY A 32 -17.19 -12.11 -11.14
C GLY A 32 -16.60 -12.01 -9.73
N TYR A 33 -15.32 -12.30 -9.64
CA TYR A 33 -14.53 -12.13 -8.43
C TYR A 33 -13.18 -11.51 -8.77
N GLN A 34 -12.54 -10.92 -7.77
CA GLN A 34 -11.27 -10.24 -7.94
C GLN A 34 -10.27 -10.68 -6.88
N LEU A 35 -8.99 -10.68 -7.26
CA LEU A 35 -7.87 -10.82 -6.36
C LEU A 35 -6.99 -9.58 -6.48
N HIS A 36 -7.18 -8.63 -5.56
CA HIS A 36 -6.30 -7.46 -5.48
C HIS A 36 -4.97 -7.90 -4.88
N ALA A 37 -3.89 -7.53 -5.52
CA ALA A 37 -2.55 -7.91 -5.12
C ALA A 37 -1.63 -6.69 -5.06
N SER A 38 -0.82 -6.60 -4.01
CA SER A 38 0.14 -5.51 -3.85
C SER A 38 1.48 -6.00 -3.29
N PRO A 39 2.60 -5.42 -3.74
CA PRO A 39 3.89 -5.62 -3.07
C PRO A 39 3.87 -4.95 -1.69
N ASN A 40 4.45 -5.63 -0.68
CA ASN A 40 4.47 -5.11 0.69
C ASN A 40 5.58 -4.09 0.97
N HIS A 41 6.63 -4.05 0.17
CA HIS A 41 7.82 -3.23 0.44
C HIS A 41 8.21 -2.42 -0.80
N PRO A 42 7.35 -1.46 -1.26
CA PRO A 42 7.68 -0.62 -2.40
C PRO A 42 8.90 0.26 -2.13
N LYS A 43 9.69 0.51 -3.16
CA LYS A 43 10.87 1.39 -3.11
C LYS A 43 10.57 2.81 -3.53
N SER A 44 9.56 3.02 -4.36
CA SER A 44 9.12 4.36 -4.77
C SER A 44 8.74 5.21 -3.56
N ARG A 45 9.14 6.48 -3.60
CA ARG A 45 8.83 7.45 -2.55
C ARG A 45 8.15 8.66 -3.17
N GLY A 46 7.11 9.10 -2.50
CA GLY A 46 6.39 10.33 -2.79
C GLY A 46 6.75 11.44 -1.83
N GLU A 47 6.10 12.57 -1.97
CA GLU A 47 6.27 13.72 -1.10
C GLU A 47 4.96 14.48 -0.92
N ILE A 48 4.88 15.20 0.21
CA ILE A 48 3.82 16.17 0.48
C ILE A 48 4.53 17.50 0.72
N THR A 49 4.13 18.55 -0.03
CA THR A 49 4.70 19.90 0.08
C THR A 49 3.58 20.92 0.27
N LEU A 50 3.88 22.00 1.01
CA LEU A 50 2.93 23.08 1.14
C LEU A 50 2.78 23.83 -0.19
N ASN A 51 1.55 24.16 -0.52
CA ASN A 51 1.23 24.96 -1.71
C ASN A 51 1.37 26.46 -1.42
N SER A 52 1.02 26.89 -0.21
CA SER A 52 1.16 28.27 0.27
C SER A 52 1.29 28.31 1.81
N SER A 53 1.30 29.50 2.40
CA SER A 53 1.26 29.72 3.86
C SER A 53 -0.17 29.71 4.43
N ASP A 54 -1.19 29.62 3.59
CA ASP A 54 -2.58 29.50 4.02
C ASP A 54 -2.86 28.07 4.51
N PRO A 55 -3.24 27.86 5.80
CA PRO A 55 -3.50 26.53 6.35
C PRO A 55 -4.74 25.86 5.73
N TYR A 56 -5.59 26.59 5.00
CA TYR A 56 -6.75 26.05 4.29
C TYR A 56 -6.45 25.67 2.83
N ASP A 57 -5.26 26.01 2.33
CA ASP A 57 -4.84 25.63 1.00
C ASP A 57 -4.32 24.18 1.01
N TYR A 58 -4.90 23.34 0.13
CA TYR A 58 -4.53 21.91 0.07
C TYR A 58 -3.06 21.75 -0.32
N PRO A 59 -2.32 20.85 0.36
CA PRO A 59 -0.95 20.56 0.02
C PRO A 59 -0.85 19.88 -1.34
N LYS A 60 0.31 20.00 -1.98
CA LYS A 60 0.66 19.18 -3.14
C LYS A 60 1.04 17.79 -2.67
N ILE A 61 0.38 16.78 -3.22
CA ILE A 61 0.61 15.37 -2.90
C ILE A 61 1.11 14.67 -4.16
N LEU A 62 2.31 14.14 -4.11
CA LEU A 62 2.91 13.38 -5.18
C LEU A 62 3.27 11.98 -4.69
N PHE A 63 2.53 10.97 -5.12
CA PHE A 63 2.74 9.59 -4.68
C PHE A 63 3.94 8.91 -5.33
N ASN A 64 4.28 9.24 -6.57
CA ASN A 64 5.35 8.62 -7.35
C ASN A 64 5.25 7.09 -7.46
N TYR A 65 4.04 6.52 -7.48
CA TYR A 65 3.86 5.08 -7.63
C TYR A 65 4.59 4.55 -8.87
N LEU A 66 5.19 3.35 -8.74
CA LEU A 66 5.87 2.64 -9.83
C LEU A 66 7.03 3.43 -10.49
N LYS A 67 7.61 4.40 -9.78
CA LYS A 67 8.77 5.15 -10.26
C LYS A 67 10.02 4.27 -10.31
N GLU A 68 10.17 3.41 -9.33
CA GLU A 68 11.27 2.46 -9.25
C GLU A 68 10.95 1.18 -10.04
N GLU A 69 11.89 0.73 -10.87
CA GLU A 69 11.74 -0.47 -11.72
C GLU A 69 11.47 -1.74 -10.89
N GLU A 70 12.05 -1.82 -9.70
CA GLU A 70 11.82 -2.96 -8.80
C GLU A 70 10.36 -3.07 -8.35
N ASP A 71 9.66 -1.95 -8.15
CA ASP A 71 8.25 -1.95 -7.78
C ASP A 71 7.37 -2.47 -8.92
N LEU A 72 7.69 -2.06 -10.15
CA LEU A 72 7.01 -2.55 -11.34
C LEU A 72 7.21 -4.06 -11.52
N LYS A 73 8.44 -4.53 -11.35
CA LYS A 73 8.77 -5.97 -11.39
C LYS A 73 8.02 -6.76 -10.30
N GLN A 74 7.99 -6.26 -9.07
CA GLN A 74 7.25 -6.93 -7.98
C GLN A 74 5.75 -6.94 -8.23
N THR A 75 5.20 -5.91 -8.86
CA THR A 75 3.77 -5.87 -9.24
C THR A 75 3.46 -6.88 -10.34
N ARG A 76 4.35 -7.09 -11.33
CA ARG A 76 4.22 -8.21 -12.27
C ARG A 76 4.23 -9.57 -11.57
N GLU A 77 5.14 -9.75 -10.60
CA GLU A 77 5.15 -10.99 -9.78
C GLU A 77 3.80 -11.19 -9.06
N CYS A 78 3.16 -10.11 -8.58
CA CYS A 78 1.83 -10.19 -7.99
C CYS A 78 0.80 -10.76 -8.98
N ILE A 79 0.80 -10.30 -10.24
CA ILE A 79 -0.11 -10.81 -11.28
C ILE A 79 0.15 -12.30 -11.56
N HIS A 80 1.40 -12.70 -11.73
CA HIS A 80 1.74 -14.10 -11.98
C HIS A 80 1.31 -15.03 -10.83
N VAL A 81 1.51 -14.59 -9.58
CA VAL A 81 1.07 -15.37 -8.41
C VAL A 81 -0.46 -15.39 -8.30
N ALA A 82 -1.14 -14.28 -8.59
CA ALA A 82 -2.60 -14.20 -8.63
C ALA A 82 -3.19 -15.18 -9.65
N ARG A 83 -2.68 -15.17 -10.89
CA ARG A 83 -3.07 -16.12 -11.94
C ARG A 83 -2.91 -17.58 -11.49
N LYS A 84 -1.77 -17.89 -10.84
CA LYS A 84 -1.51 -19.23 -10.30
C LYS A 84 -2.50 -19.62 -9.19
N ILE A 85 -2.93 -18.69 -8.35
CA ILE A 85 -3.92 -18.94 -7.30
C ILE A 85 -5.29 -19.17 -7.93
N LEU A 86 -5.71 -18.28 -8.82
CA LEU A 86 -7.03 -18.31 -9.44
C LEU A 86 -7.22 -19.49 -10.41
N SER A 87 -6.15 -20.04 -10.97
CA SER A 87 -6.20 -21.23 -11.84
C SER A 87 -6.27 -22.57 -11.08
N GLN A 88 -6.34 -22.56 -9.74
CA GLN A 88 -6.42 -23.82 -8.99
C GLN A 88 -7.77 -24.53 -9.18
N PRO A 89 -7.80 -25.88 -9.18
CA PRO A 89 -9.02 -26.66 -9.43
C PRO A 89 -10.21 -26.30 -8.53
N ALA A 90 -9.96 -25.86 -7.31
CA ALA A 90 -11.00 -25.45 -6.37
C ALA A 90 -11.84 -24.24 -6.84
N LEU A 91 -11.31 -23.42 -7.75
CA LEU A 91 -12.00 -22.27 -8.31
C LEU A 91 -12.48 -22.52 -9.77
N ALA A 92 -12.08 -23.62 -10.38
CA ALA A 92 -12.30 -23.86 -11.81
C ALA A 92 -13.79 -23.86 -12.21
N GLU A 93 -14.68 -24.36 -11.36
CA GLU A 93 -16.13 -24.37 -11.63
C GLU A 93 -16.78 -22.98 -11.55
N HIS A 94 -16.09 -22.01 -10.97
CA HIS A 94 -16.55 -20.63 -10.82
C HIS A 94 -15.77 -19.66 -11.70
N ALA A 95 -14.73 -20.13 -12.39
CA ALA A 95 -13.86 -19.31 -13.21
C ALA A 95 -14.47 -19.07 -14.60
N GLY A 96 -14.53 -17.80 -14.99
CA GLY A 96 -14.77 -17.34 -16.35
C GLY A 96 -13.48 -16.84 -16.98
N ASP A 97 -13.63 -15.96 -17.97
CA ASP A 97 -12.51 -15.31 -18.63
C ASP A 97 -11.80 -14.31 -17.70
N GLU A 98 -10.49 -14.19 -17.84
CA GLU A 98 -9.71 -13.18 -17.15
C GLU A 98 -10.00 -11.80 -17.78
N VAL A 99 -10.65 -10.92 -17.02
CA VAL A 99 -11.01 -9.57 -17.45
C VAL A 99 -9.83 -8.59 -17.35
N GLY A 100 -9.02 -8.74 -16.32
CA GLY A 100 -7.87 -7.87 -16.09
C GLY A 100 -6.69 -8.58 -15.40
N PRO A 101 -5.51 -8.53 -16.00
CA PRO A 101 -5.07 -7.83 -17.21
C PRO A 101 -5.61 -8.38 -18.53
N GLY A 102 -6.26 -9.52 -18.54
CA GLY A 102 -6.70 -10.24 -19.75
C GLY A 102 -5.70 -11.32 -20.19
N PHE A 103 -6.22 -12.37 -20.76
CA PHE A 103 -5.44 -13.56 -21.11
C PHE A 103 -4.34 -13.27 -22.15
N ASP A 104 -4.52 -12.23 -22.96
CA ASP A 104 -3.59 -11.86 -24.02
C ASP A 104 -2.34 -11.12 -23.49
N ALA A 105 -2.43 -10.49 -22.32
CA ALA A 105 -1.30 -9.80 -21.68
C ALA A 105 -0.35 -10.81 -21.00
N GLN A 106 0.67 -11.27 -21.75
CA GLN A 106 1.63 -12.27 -21.29
C GLN A 106 3.06 -11.76 -21.17
N SER A 107 3.46 -10.80 -22.00
CA SER A 107 4.79 -10.20 -21.94
C SER A 107 4.94 -9.21 -20.79
N ASP A 108 6.17 -8.97 -20.37
CA ASP A 108 6.49 -7.97 -19.36
C ASP A 108 6.00 -6.58 -19.77
N ASP A 109 6.08 -6.23 -21.05
CA ASP A 109 5.66 -4.92 -21.57
C ASP A 109 4.14 -4.74 -21.51
N GLU A 110 3.37 -5.75 -21.91
CA GLU A 110 1.90 -5.73 -21.83
C GLU A 110 1.42 -5.66 -20.37
N LEU A 111 2.05 -6.42 -19.48
CA LEU A 111 1.76 -6.35 -18.06
C LEU A 111 2.14 -5.00 -17.46
N ASN A 112 3.26 -4.39 -17.89
CA ASN A 112 3.65 -3.06 -17.44
C ASN A 112 2.65 -1.99 -17.88
N GLU A 113 2.15 -2.06 -19.11
CA GLU A 113 1.12 -1.15 -19.61
C GLU A 113 -0.16 -1.26 -18.78
N TYR A 114 -0.64 -2.49 -18.56
CA TYR A 114 -1.79 -2.76 -17.70
C TYR A 114 -1.58 -2.21 -16.29
N ILE A 115 -0.45 -2.51 -15.65
CA ILE A 115 -0.12 -2.06 -14.30
C ILE A 115 -0.15 -0.53 -14.23
N ARG A 116 0.49 0.17 -15.17
CA ARG A 116 0.50 1.64 -15.20
C ARG A 116 -0.88 2.26 -15.41
N SER A 117 -1.77 1.56 -16.10
CA SER A 117 -3.14 2.03 -16.37
C SER A 117 -4.14 1.74 -15.25
N LYS A 118 -3.86 0.72 -14.40
CA LYS A 118 -4.83 0.19 -13.43
C LYS A 118 -4.36 0.15 -11.99
N ALA A 119 -3.04 0.31 -11.75
CA ALA A 119 -2.54 0.34 -10.37
C ALA A 119 -3.06 1.55 -9.63
N ASP A 120 -3.50 1.32 -8.42
CA ASP A 120 -4.07 2.34 -7.56
C ASP A 120 -3.58 2.17 -6.12
N THR A 121 -3.89 3.16 -5.28
CA THR A 121 -3.52 3.15 -3.87
C THR A 121 -4.23 2.03 -3.10
N ALA A 122 -3.51 1.42 -2.16
CA ALA A 122 -4.12 0.56 -1.13
C ALA A 122 -4.59 1.36 0.10
N TYR A 123 -4.57 2.70 0.04
CA TYR A 123 -5.00 3.63 1.10
C TYR A 123 -4.20 3.51 2.41
N HIS A 124 -2.95 3.07 2.34
CA HIS A 124 -2.05 2.93 3.49
C HIS A 124 -0.74 3.72 3.32
N PRO A 125 -0.78 5.05 3.07
CA PRO A 125 0.44 5.85 3.05
C PRO A 125 1.05 5.99 4.44
N CYS A 126 2.38 6.11 4.51
CA CYS A 126 3.11 6.34 5.75
C CYS A 126 4.40 7.12 5.48
N GLY A 127 5.09 7.51 6.55
CA GLY A 127 6.45 8.04 6.48
C GLY A 127 6.57 9.55 6.27
N THR A 128 5.48 10.31 6.14
CA THR A 128 5.54 11.78 5.97
C THR A 128 6.01 12.51 7.23
N CYS A 129 5.88 11.89 8.41
CA CYS A 129 6.48 12.34 9.67
C CYS A 129 7.34 11.21 10.27
N LYS A 130 8.16 10.54 9.44
CA LYS A 130 8.84 9.31 9.83
C LYS A 130 9.65 9.47 11.12
N MET A 131 9.59 8.43 11.98
CA MET A 131 10.49 8.32 13.10
C MET A 131 11.88 7.89 12.63
N GLY A 132 12.91 8.35 13.34
CA GLY A 132 14.28 7.95 13.05
C GLY A 132 15.31 8.79 13.78
N VAL A 133 16.57 8.55 13.40
CA VAL A 133 17.75 9.27 13.94
C VAL A 133 18.55 9.97 12.84
N ASP A 134 18.08 9.88 11.60
CA ASP A 134 18.68 10.53 10.43
C ASP A 134 18.11 11.95 10.23
N ASP A 135 18.76 12.74 9.38
CA ASP A 135 18.43 14.15 9.14
C ASP A 135 17.01 14.35 8.54
N MET A 136 16.40 13.31 7.99
CA MET A 136 15.04 13.33 7.45
C MET A 136 13.99 12.88 8.48
N ALA A 137 14.39 12.50 9.70
CA ALA A 137 13.46 12.13 10.74
C ALA A 137 12.70 13.35 11.28
N VAL A 138 11.38 13.27 11.29
CA VAL A 138 10.50 14.32 11.82
C VAL A 138 10.27 14.12 13.32
N VAL A 139 10.20 12.87 13.78
CA VAL A 139 10.04 12.53 15.19
C VAL A 139 11.12 11.58 15.65
N ASP A 140 11.42 11.61 16.95
CA ASP A 140 12.30 10.66 17.61
C ASP A 140 11.58 9.32 17.90
N GLN A 141 12.28 8.40 18.59
CA GLN A 141 11.72 7.09 18.97
C GLN A 141 10.57 7.18 20.00
N ASP A 142 10.43 8.30 20.70
CA ASP A 142 9.34 8.61 21.62
C ASP A 142 8.20 9.38 20.91
N LEU A 143 8.26 9.50 19.59
CA LEU A 143 7.33 10.24 18.71
C LEU A 143 7.25 11.73 18.99
N LYS A 144 8.26 12.31 19.64
CA LYS A 144 8.38 13.76 19.85
C LYS A 144 8.94 14.41 18.60
N VAL A 145 8.35 15.55 18.22
CA VAL A 145 8.80 16.30 17.05
C VAL A 145 10.17 16.90 17.29
N ASN A 146 11.12 16.64 16.42
CA ASN A 146 12.47 17.16 16.49
C ASN A 146 12.46 18.71 16.43
N GLY A 147 13.12 19.35 17.39
CA GLY A 147 13.24 20.81 17.46
C GLY A 147 12.03 21.57 18.02
N ILE A 148 10.92 20.88 18.35
CA ILE A 148 9.73 21.50 18.93
C ILE A 148 9.39 20.83 20.26
N GLY A 149 9.35 21.61 21.35
CA GLY A 149 8.98 21.09 22.67
C GLY A 149 7.49 20.78 22.80
N ASN A 150 7.15 19.74 23.56
CA ASN A 150 5.77 19.36 23.92
C ASN A 150 4.84 19.04 22.73
N LEU A 151 5.40 18.59 21.60
CA LEU A 151 4.64 18.19 20.43
C LEU A 151 4.99 16.76 20.04
N ARG A 152 3.98 15.94 19.74
CA ARG A 152 4.11 14.58 19.20
C ARG A 152 3.26 14.38 17.96
N VAL A 153 3.69 13.45 17.11
CA VAL A 153 2.87 12.90 16.01
C VAL A 153 2.62 11.43 16.33
N ILE A 154 1.34 11.02 16.33
CA ILE A 154 0.92 9.67 16.73
C ILE A 154 -0.11 9.13 15.73
N ASP A 155 0.33 8.89 14.52
CA ASP A 155 -0.46 8.30 13.44
C ASP A 155 0.42 7.51 12.48
N ALA A 156 -0.14 7.00 11.38
CA ALA A 156 0.60 6.19 10.40
C ALA A 156 1.78 6.95 9.75
N SER A 157 1.79 8.28 9.78
CA SER A 157 2.86 9.07 9.16
C SER A 157 4.24 8.87 9.84
N VAL A 158 4.25 8.43 11.10
CA VAL A 158 5.50 8.16 11.83
C VAL A 158 6.17 6.85 11.42
N ILE A 159 5.46 5.93 10.77
CA ILE A 159 5.98 4.63 10.34
C ILE A 159 6.96 4.86 9.19
N PRO A 160 8.26 4.51 9.33
CA PRO A 160 9.28 4.87 8.34
C PRO A 160 9.19 4.05 7.04
N GLU A 161 8.71 2.82 7.13
CA GLU A 161 8.53 1.90 5.99
C GLU A 161 7.27 1.06 6.18
N ILE A 162 6.58 0.74 5.07
CA ILE A 162 5.41 -0.13 5.12
C ILE A 162 5.83 -1.52 5.62
N PRO A 163 5.20 -2.05 6.69
CA PRO A 163 5.43 -3.43 7.14
C PRO A 163 4.88 -4.45 6.14
N SER A 164 5.04 -5.74 6.43
CA SER A 164 4.60 -6.83 5.53
C SER A 164 3.07 -7.02 5.47
N ALA A 165 2.29 -5.97 5.73
CA ALA A 165 0.81 -5.95 5.66
C ALA A 165 0.29 -4.50 5.66
N ASN A 166 -1.03 -4.34 5.56
CA ASN A 166 -1.73 -3.06 5.71
C ASN A 166 -1.45 -2.41 7.08
N LEU A 167 -1.45 -1.07 7.12
CA LEU A 167 -1.14 -0.29 8.33
C LEU A 167 -2.26 -0.28 9.37
N ASN A 168 -3.43 -0.84 9.06
CA ASN A 168 -4.58 -0.78 9.96
C ASN A 168 -4.33 -1.45 11.33
N ALA A 169 -3.54 -2.52 11.38
CA ALA A 169 -3.22 -3.17 12.65
C ALA A 169 -2.15 -2.41 13.48
N PRO A 170 -0.99 -2.03 12.92
CA PRO A 170 0.05 -1.34 13.71
C PRO A 170 -0.35 0.08 14.16
N THR A 171 -1.15 0.81 13.39
CA THR A 171 -1.52 2.19 13.75
C THR A 171 -2.32 2.31 15.03
N PRO A 172 -3.44 1.58 15.25
CA PRO A 172 -4.17 1.60 16.51
C PRO A 172 -3.33 1.11 17.70
N VAL A 173 -2.45 0.13 17.49
CA VAL A 173 -1.57 -0.39 18.55
C VAL A 173 -0.62 0.69 19.02
N SER A 174 0.06 1.39 18.11
CA SER A 174 0.97 2.50 18.44
C SER A 174 0.25 3.61 19.22
N TYR A 175 -0.93 4.02 18.75
CA TYR A 175 -1.75 5.03 19.41
C TYR A 175 -2.18 4.63 20.81
N THR A 176 -2.65 3.40 20.99
CA THR A 176 -3.14 2.89 22.28
C THR A 176 -2.02 2.83 23.32
N HIS A 177 -0.85 2.34 22.94
CA HIS A 177 0.29 2.24 23.86
C HIS A 177 0.79 3.60 24.33
N LEU A 178 0.90 4.59 23.45
CA LEU A 178 1.35 5.93 23.80
C LEU A 178 0.33 6.67 24.67
N ARG A 179 -0.97 6.58 24.36
CA ARG A 179 -2.02 7.19 25.18
C ARG A 179 -2.06 6.61 26.61
N ALA A 180 -1.80 5.32 26.77
CA ALA A 180 -1.74 4.69 28.09
C ALA A 180 -0.61 5.26 28.97
N HIS A 181 0.52 5.66 28.38
CA HIS A 181 1.63 6.31 29.09
C HIS A 181 1.37 7.77 29.47
N GLU A 182 0.52 8.48 28.74
CA GLU A 182 0.22 9.91 28.99
C GLU A 182 -0.92 10.13 30.00
N THR A 183 -1.74 9.11 30.25
CA THR A 183 -2.91 9.20 31.17
C THR A 183 -2.63 8.80 32.60
N TYR A 184 -1.45 8.29 32.93
CA TYR A 184 -1.02 8.06 34.32
C TYR A 184 -0.23 9.26 34.82
N PRO A 185 -0.75 10.04 35.78
CA PRO A 185 0.06 11.06 36.47
C PRO A 185 1.16 10.34 37.27
N HIS A 186 2.38 10.72 37.06
CA HIS A 186 3.53 10.34 37.88
C HIS A 186 3.47 11.01 39.25
#